data_2a927499eec0506d4f7218eeec29f9fe
#
_entry.id   2a927499eec0506d4f7218eeec29f9fe
#
_cell.length_a   1.000
_cell.length_b   1.000
_cell.length_c   1.000
_cell.angle_alpha   90.00
_cell.angle_beta   90.00
_cell.angle_gamma   90.00
#
_symmetry.space_group_name_H-M   'P 1'
#
loop_
_entity.id
_entity.type
_entity.pdbx_description
1 polymer ?
#
loop_
_entity_poly.entity_id
_entity_poly.type
_entity_poly.pdbx_seq_one_letter_code
_entity_poly.pdbx_strand_id
1 'polypeptide(L)'
;IEAELDEALAAGRPAISIINDVLLEGMKIVGERFATGEMQLPFVLQSAETMKQAVAHLEPHMEKTDAGGKGVVVLGTVKGDVHDIGKNLVDIILTNNGYEVHNIGIKQPLSAFIEKAEEVGADAIGMSGLLVKSTIIMREYLEELNERGLAGYPVMLGGAALTRTYVESDLRKVYEGRVFYGKDAFEG
;
A
#
# COMPACT_ATOMS: atom_id res chain seq x y z
N ILE A 1 -23.13 0.59 7.30
CA ILE A 1 -22.04 1.45 6.81
C ILE A 1 -22.29 1.97 5.38
N GLU A 2 -22.85 1.16 4.48
CA GLU A 2 -23.09 1.59 3.09
C GLU A 2 -24.07 2.79 3.02
N ALA A 3 -25.14 2.77 3.81
CA ALA A 3 -26.12 3.87 3.84
C ALA A 3 -25.50 5.21 4.29
N GLU A 4 -24.62 5.19 5.27
CA GLU A 4 -23.90 6.38 5.73
C GLU A 4 -22.89 6.88 4.69
N LEU A 5 -22.27 5.96 3.93
CA LEU A 5 -21.39 6.31 2.83
C LEU A 5 -22.17 6.94 1.68
N ASP A 6 -23.33 6.39 1.31
CA ASP A 6 -24.20 6.94 0.28
C ASP A 6 -24.70 8.33 0.67
N GLU A 7 -25.06 8.54 1.94
CA GLU A 7 -25.45 9.86 2.45
C GLU A 7 -24.29 10.88 2.35
N ALA A 8 -23.07 10.48 2.69
CA ALA A 8 -21.91 11.33 2.57
C ALA A 8 -21.56 11.68 1.12
N LEU A 9 -21.68 10.71 0.19
CA LEU A 9 -21.51 10.92 -1.24
C LEU A 9 -22.61 11.86 -1.79
N ALA A 10 -23.86 11.65 -1.40
CA ALA A 10 -25.00 12.50 -1.80
C ALA A 10 -24.87 13.94 -1.27
N ALA A 11 -24.21 14.13 -0.12
CA ALA A 11 -23.85 15.44 0.42
C ALA A 11 -22.67 16.11 -0.32
N GLY A 12 -22.14 15.48 -1.37
CA GLY A 12 -21.06 16.01 -2.21
C GLY A 12 -19.65 15.80 -1.63
N ARG A 13 -19.48 14.92 -0.64
CA ARG A 13 -18.12 14.58 -0.16
C ARG A 13 -17.43 13.65 -1.19
N PRO A 14 -16.22 13.99 -1.65
CA PRO A 14 -15.45 13.10 -2.52
C PRO A 14 -15.17 11.76 -1.82
N ALA A 15 -15.30 10.63 -2.53
CA ALA A 15 -15.03 9.30 -1.99
C ALA A 15 -13.65 9.19 -1.34
N ILE A 16 -12.64 9.80 -1.95
CA ILE A 16 -11.27 9.85 -1.45
C ILE A 16 -11.17 10.58 -0.10
N SER A 17 -11.91 11.67 0.12
CA SER A 17 -11.93 12.38 1.41
C SER A 17 -12.61 11.56 2.49
N ILE A 18 -13.65 10.77 2.14
CA ILE A 18 -14.28 9.86 3.11
C ILE A 18 -13.29 8.80 3.57
N ILE A 19 -12.51 8.23 2.65
CA ILE A 19 -11.47 7.24 3.00
C ILE A 19 -10.43 7.86 3.92
N ASN A 20 -9.89 9.03 3.57
CA ASN A 20 -8.80 9.65 4.32
C ASN A 20 -9.19 10.21 5.67
N ASP A 21 -10.22 11.03 5.67
CA ASP A 21 -10.55 11.85 6.83
C ASP A 21 -11.44 11.10 7.84
N VAL A 22 -12.04 9.97 7.41
CA VAL A 22 -12.97 9.21 8.25
C VAL A 22 -12.48 7.77 8.46
N LEU A 23 -12.30 7.00 7.39
CA LEU A 23 -12.01 5.57 7.52
C LEU A 23 -10.61 5.31 8.05
N LEU A 24 -9.59 6.00 7.52
CA LEU A 24 -8.20 5.86 7.98
C LEU A 24 -8.03 6.38 9.40
N GLU A 25 -8.64 7.52 9.75
CA GLU A 25 -8.60 8.03 11.13
C GLU A 25 -9.33 7.08 12.09
N GLY A 26 -10.45 6.48 11.67
CA GLY A 26 -11.13 5.44 12.44
C GLY A 26 -10.24 4.23 12.70
N MET A 27 -9.53 3.73 11.69
CA MET A 27 -8.58 2.61 11.86
C MET A 27 -7.38 2.96 12.73
N LYS A 28 -6.91 4.21 12.69
CA LYS A 28 -5.86 4.70 13.59
C LYS A 28 -6.30 4.62 15.06
N ILE A 29 -7.53 5.08 15.37
CA ILE A 29 -8.11 4.97 16.72
C ILE A 29 -8.23 3.50 17.15
N VAL A 30 -8.66 2.61 16.25
CA VAL A 30 -8.71 1.17 16.49
C VAL A 30 -7.32 0.62 16.85
N GLY A 31 -6.28 1.01 16.09
CA GLY A 31 -4.89 0.63 16.34
C GLY A 31 -4.37 1.12 17.70
N GLU A 32 -4.66 2.37 18.06
CA GLU A 32 -4.29 2.96 19.36
C GLU A 32 -4.95 2.22 20.52
N ARG A 33 -6.25 1.95 20.44
CA ARG A 33 -6.99 1.19 21.47
C ARG A 33 -6.53 -0.25 21.60
N PHE A 34 -6.14 -0.87 20.50
CA PHE A 34 -5.53 -2.19 20.54
C PHE A 34 -4.16 -2.16 21.22
N ALA A 35 -3.32 -1.18 20.90
CA ALA A 35 -1.99 -1.02 21.51
C ALA A 35 -2.06 -0.76 23.02
N THR A 36 -3.07 -0.04 23.50
CA THR A 36 -3.30 0.20 24.95
C THR A 36 -4.02 -0.95 25.66
N GLY A 37 -4.46 -1.97 24.94
CA GLY A 37 -5.21 -3.11 25.49
C GLY A 37 -6.70 -2.82 25.74
N GLU A 38 -7.21 -1.66 25.34
CA GLU A 38 -8.63 -1.28 25.47
C GLU A 38 -9.51 -2.03 24.45
N MET A 39 -8.94 -2.52 23.36
CA MET A 39 -9.64 -3.25 22.31
C MET A 39 -9.00 -4.64 22.10
N GLN A 40 -9.84 -5.67 22.01
CA GLN A 40 -9.40 -7.04 21.76
C GLN A 40 -9.27 -7.29 20.25
N LEU A 41 -8.40 -8.24 19.88
CA LEU A 41 -8.10 -8.59 18.47
C LEU A 41 -9.35 -8.91 17.62
N PRO A 42 -10.39 -9.62 18.08
CA PRO A 42 -11.57 -9.85 17.26
C PRO A 42 -12.27 -8.56 16.78
N PHE A 43 -12.29 -7.52 17.59
CA PHE A 43 -12.88 -6.23 17.23
C PHE A 43 -12.00 -5.45 16.22
N VAL A 44 -10.68 -5.60 16.32
CA VAL A 44 -9.75 -5.04 15.32
C VAL A 44 -9.99 -5.69 13.96
N LEU A 45 -10.11 -7.03 13.91
CA LEU A 45 -10.40 -7.76 12.68
C LEU A 45 -11.76 -7.36 12.08
N GLN A 46 -12.79 -7.19 12.92
CA GLN A 46 -14.09 -6.72 12.48
C GLN A 46 -14.03 -5.29 11.91
N SER A 47 -13.26 -4.40 12.55
CA SER A 47 -13.06 -3.04 12.06
C SER A 47 -12.33 -3.02 10.71
N ALA A 48 -11.31 -3.87 10.54
CA ALA A 48 -10.59 -4.02 9.29
C ALA A 48 -11.49 -4.54 8.16
N GLU A 49 -12.35 -5.51 8.45
CA GLU A 49 -13.32 -6.03 7.48
C GLU A 49 -14.34 -4.96 7.09
N THR A 50 -14.84 -4.19 8.06
CA THR A 50 -15.74 -3.05 7.80
C THR A 50 -15.08 -2.01 6.91
N MET A 51 -13.79 -1.71 7.16
CA MET A 51 -13.04 -0.79 6.32
C MET A 51 -12.88 -1.30 4.89
N LYS A 52 -12.58 -2.59 4.69
CA LYS A 52 -12.50 -3.20 3.35
C LYS A 52 -13.82 -3.06 2.59
N GLN A 53 -14.94 -3.33 3.23
CA GLN A 53 -16.27 -3.19 2.63
C GLN A 53 -16.55 -1.74 2.28
N ALA A 54 -16.23 -0.79 3.16
CA ALA A 54 -16.41 0.63 2.92
C ALA A 54 -15.58 1.13 1.73
N VAL A 55 -14.31 0.74 1.64
CA VAL A 55 -13.44 1.10 0.51
C VAL A 55 -13.96 0.51 -0.80
N ALA A 56 -14.36 -0.76 -0.81
CA ALA A 56 -14.94 -1.39 -1.99
C ALA A 56 -16.24 -0.72 -2.47
N HIS A 57 -17.07 -0.22 -1.53
CA HIS A 57 -18.27 0.54 -1.84
C HIS A 57 -17.96 1.91 -2.43
N LEU A 58 -16.91 2.58 -1.96
CA LEU A 58 -16.49 3.91 -2.42
C LEU A 58 -15.71 3.89 -3.74
N GLU A 59 -15.04 2.79 -4.07
CA GLU A 59 -14.19 2.66 -5.26
C GLU A 59 -14.88 3.07 -6.57
N PRO A 60 -16.13 2.66 -6.88
CA PRO A 60 -16.83 3.08 -8.10
C PRO A 60 -17.11 4.58 -8.18
N HIS A 61 -17.09 5.28 -7.04
CA HIS A 61 -17.32 6.71 -6.91
C HIS A 61 -16.05 7.56 -6.92
N MET A 62 -14.88 6.93 -7.06
CA MET A 62 -13.62 7.65 -7.23
C MET A 62 -13.50 8.13 -8.68
N GLU A 63 -13.09 9.39 -8.85
CA GLU A 63 -12.87 9.95 -10.19
C GLU A 63 -11.71 9.19 -10.87
N LYS A 64 -12.00 8.60 -12.03
CA LYS A 64 -10.96 8.02 -12.89
C LYS A 64 -10.38 9.12 -13.75
N THR A 65 -9.09 9.33 -13.65
CA THR A 65 -8.39 10.22 -14.58
C THR A 65 -8.18 9.45 -15.88
N ASP A 66 -8.74 9.92 -16.98
CA ASP A 66 -8.62 9.33 -18.33
C ASP A 66 -7.20 9.42 -18.92
N ALA A 67 -6.20 9.18 -18.14
CA ALA A 67 -4.80 9.18 -18.56
C ALA A 67 -4.25 7.76 -18.50
N GLY A 68 -4.70 6.90 -19.39
CA GLY A 68 -4.02 5.62 -19.63
C GLY A 68 -2.56 5.85 -20.07
N GLY A 69 -1.63 5.02 -19.54
CA GLY A 69 -0.25 5.02 -20.02
C GLY A 69 0.75 5.83 -19.19
N LYS A 70 0.48 6.14 -17.93
CA LYS A 70 1.46 6.79 -17.03
C LYS A 70 2.60 5.85 -16.60
N GLY A 71 2.39 4.55 -16.66
CA GLY A 71 3.37 3.53 -16.31
C GLY A 71 2.72 2.29 -15.71
N VAL A 72 3.52 1.24 -15.59
CA VAL A 72 3.13 -0.07 -15.07
C VAL A 72 3.80 -0.31 -13.72
N VAL A 73 3.02 -0.64 -12.69
CA VAL A 73 3.52 -0.84 -11.32
C VAL A 73 3.16 -2.25 -10.84
N VAL A 74 4.14 -2.99 -10.34
CA VAL A 74 3.90 -4.23 -9.59
C VAL A 74 3.84 -3.90 -8.11
N LEU A 75 2.76 -4.29 -7.44
CA LEU A 75 2.52 -3.96 -6.04
C LEU A 75 2.22 -5.23 -5.23
N GLY A 76 2.89 -5.40 -4.10
CA GLY A 76 2.69 -6.57 -3.25
C GLY A 76 3.06 -6.35 -1.79
N THR A 77 2.53 -7.20 -0.91
CA THR A 77 2.96 -7.28 0.50
C THR A 77 4.06 -8.32 0.64
N VAL A 78 5.17 -7.95 1.26
CA VAL A 78 6.37 -8.78 1.37
C VAL A 78 6.14 -10.08 2.14
N LYS A 79 7.04 -11.05 1.97
CA LYS A 79 6.99 -12.38 2.59
C LYS A 79 6.71 -12.31 4.10
N GLY A 80 5.76 -13.14 4.52
CA GLY A 80 5.39 -13.28 5.94
C GLY A 80 4.48 -12.19 6.49
N ASP A 81 4.12 -11.19 5.69
CA ASP A 81 3.16 -10.14 6.08
C ASP A 81 1.81 -10.35 5.36
N VAL A 82 0.72 -10.12 6.09
CA VAL A 82 -0.67 -10.32 5.61
C VAL A 82 -1.47 -9.02 5.51
N HIS A 83 -0.86 -7.91 5.86
CA HIS A 83 -1.54 -6.61 5.91
C HIS A 83 -1.65 -6.03 4.50
N ASP A 84 -2.85 -5.90 3.99
CA ASP A 84 -3.13 -5.51 2.61
C ASP A 84 -3.98 -4.25 2.44
N ILE A 85 -4.60 -3.74 3.50
CA ILE A 85 -5.52 -2.58 3.39
C ILE A 85 -4.80 -1.37 2.78
N GLY A 86 -3.66 -0.97 3.33
CA GLY A 86 -2.89 0.17 2.82
C GLY A 86 -2.42 -0.05 1.38
N LYS A 87 -1.94 -1.26 1.06
CA LYS A 87 -1.52 -1.65 -0.28
C LYS A 87 -2.68 -1.58 -1.29
N ASN A 88 -3.84 -2.11 -0.92
CA ASN A 88 -5.01 -2.09 -1.80
C ASN A 88 -5.52 -0.66 -2.02
N LEU A 89 -5.37 0.22 -1.04
CA LEU A 89 -5.68 1.63 -1.22
C LEU A 89 -4.70 2.33 -2.19
N VAL A 90 -3.40 2.03 -2.10
CA VAL A 90 -2.41 2.49 -3.09
C VAL A 90 -2.76 2.01 -4.50
N ASP A 91 -3.12 0.74 -4.66
CA ASP A 91 -3.58 0.15 -5.92
C ASP A 91 -4.74 0.96 -6.53
N ILE A 92 -5.80 1.18 -5.76
CA ILE A 92 -6.98 1.95 -6.19
C ILE A 92 -6.57 3.37 -6.61
N ILE A 93 -5.74 4.06 -5.82
CA ILE A 93 -5.31 5.43 -6.10
C ILE A 93 -4.48 5.48 -7.39
N LEU A 94 -3.50 4.61 -7.54
CA LEU A 94 -2.66 4.55 -8.74
C LEU A 94 -3.49 4.23 -9.98
N THR A 95 -4.37 3.22 -9.91
CA THR A 95 -5.25 2.83 -11.01
C THR A 95 -6.17 3.99 -11.41
N ASN A 96 -6.78 4.68 -10.45
CA ASN A 96 -7.63 5.84 -10.73
C ASN A 96 -6.85 7.03 -11.30
N ASN A 97 -5.54 7.09 -11.05
CA ASN A 97 -4.65 8.10 -11.62
C ASN A 97 -4.04 7.69 -12.97
N GLY A 98 -4.46 6.57 -13.56
CA GLY A 98 -4.06 6.15 -14.91
C GLY A 98 -2.79 5.31 -14.98
N TYR A 99 -2.35 4.73 -13.87
CA TYR A 99 -1.32 3.68 -13.87
C TYR A 99 -1.95 2.31 -14.08
N GLU A 100 -1.23 1.41 -14.72
CA GLU A 100 -1.54 -0.01 -14.75
C GLU A 100 -0.91 -0.67 -13.53
N VAL A 101 -1.74 -1.23 -12.62
CA VAL A 101 -1.26 -1.82 -11.37
C VAL A 101 -1.48 -3.33 -11.36
N HIS A 102 -0.39 -4.08 -11.20
CA HIS A 102 -0.39 -5.53 -11.01
C HIS A 102 -0.20 -5.85 -9.54
N ASN A 103 -1.32 -5.99 -8.82
CA ASN A 103 -1.33 -6.34 -7.41
C ASN A 103 -1.16 -7.85 -7.23
N ILE A 104 0.02 -8.27 -6.79
CA ILE A 104 0.36 -9.68 -6.61
C ILE A 104 -0.06 -10.26 -5.26
N GLY A 105 -0.74 -9.47 -4.41
CA GLY A 105 -1.32 -9.95 -3.15
C GLY A 105 -0.37 -9.86 -1.96
N ILE A 106 -0.56 -10.77 -0.99
CA ILE A 106 0.16 -10.80 0.29
C ILE A 106 1.21 -11.91 0.33
N LYS A 107 2.17 -11.83 1.29
CA LYS A 107 3.21 -12.85 1.56
C LYS A 107 4.11 -13.15 0.37
N GLN A 108 4.34 -12.20 -0.49
CA GLN A 108 5.04 -12.43 -1.73
C GLN A 108 6.57 -12.52 -1.53
N PRO A 109 7.22 -13.58 -2.06
CA PRO A 109 8.67 -13.63 -2.15
C PRO A 109 9.17 -12.65 -3.22
N LEU A 110 10.45 -12.26 -3.16
CA LEU A 110 11.02 -11.35 -4.16
C LEU A 110 10.90 -11.90 -5.59
N SER A 111 11.04 -13.21 -5.78
CA SER A 111 10.90 -13.84 -7.10
C SER A 111 9.55 -13.52 -7.76
N ALA A 112 8.45 -13.49 -7.00
CA ALA A 112 7.13 -13.15 -7.54
C ALA A 112 7.03 -11.69 -8.01
N PHE A 113 7.71 -10.76 -7.31
CA PHE A 113 7.81 -9.37 -7.77
C PHE A 113 8.61 -9.26 -9.07
N ILE A 114 9.75 -9.97 -9.15
CA ILE A 114 10.62 -9.95 -10.33
C ILE A 114 9.90 -10.59 -11.53
N GLU A 115 9.38 -11.80 -11.37
CA GLU A 115 8.66 -12.52 -12.44
C GLU A 115 7.50 -11.69 -13.00
N LYS A 116 6.71 -11.07 -12.11
CA LYS A 116 5.61 -10.22 -12.56
C LYS A 116 6.12 -8.94 -13.22
N ALA A 117 7.16 -8.31 -12.68
CA ALA A 117 7.73 -7.09 -13.25
C ALA A 117 8.30 -7.32 -14.67
N GLU A 118 8.96 -8.46 -14.89
CA GLU A 118 9.46 -8.84 -16.21
C GLU A 118 8.32 -9.20 -17.18
N GLU A 119 7.30 -9.95 -16.69
CA GLU A 119 6.14 -10.35 -17.48
C GLU A 119 5.38 -9.15 -18.06
N VAL A 120 5.18 -8.12 -17.25
CA VAL A 120 4.35 -6.95 -17.61
C VAL A 120 5.17 -5.74 -18.10
N GLY A 121 6.50 -5.82 -18.06
CA GLY A 121 7.37 -4.69 -18.38
C GLY A 121 7.21 -3.54 -17.40
N ALA A 122 7.23 -3.82 -16.09
CA ALA A 122 6.95 -2.83 -15.07
C ALA A 122 7.98 -1.69 -15.06
N ASP A 123 7.50 -0.48 -14.81
CA ASP A 123 8.30 0.72 -14.61
C ASP A 123 8.76 0.91 -13.15
N ALA A 124 8.04 0.29 -12.20
CA ALA A 124 8.34 0.37 -10.78
C ALA A 124 7.81 -0.84 -9.99
N ILE A 125 8.40 -1.08 -8.82
CA ILE A 125 7.97 -2.10 -7.85
C ILE A 125 7.57 -1.42 -6.55
N GLY A 126 6.34 -1.70 -6.07
CA GLY A 126 5.83 -1.26 -4.77
C GLY A 126 5.82 -2.41 -3.76
N MET A 127 6.45 -2.20 -2.62
CA MET A 127 6.49 -3.18 -1.53
C MET A 127 5.80 -2.63 -0.29
N SER A 128 4.87 -3.40 0.27
CA SER A 128 4.14 -3.04 1.48
C SER A 128 4.45 -4.02 2.62
N GLY A 129 4.43 -3.51 3.85
CA GLY A 129 4.54 -4.33 5.05
C GLY A 129 4.28 -3.52 6.32
N LEU A 130 3.53 -4.09 7.25
CA LEU A 130 3.15 -3.42 8.50
C LEU A 130 4.09 -3.74 9.66
N LEU A 131 4.71 -4.93 9.65
CA LEU A 131 5.51 -5.43 10.76
C LEU A 131 6.96 -4.90 10.70
N VAL A 132 7.59 -4.76 11.87
CA VAL A 132 9.04 -4.45 11.94
C VAL A 132 9.86 -5.49 11.16
N LYS A 133 9.48 -6.77 11.23
CA LYS A 133 10.13 -7.82 10.43
C LYS A 133 10.04 -7.57 8.93
N SER A 134 8.97 -6.96 8.46
CA SER A 134 8.78 -6.66 7.04
C SER A 134 9.81 -5.63 6.54
N THR A 135 10.27 -4.71 7.39
CA THR A 135 11.30 -3.74 7.01
C THR A 135 12.66 -4.41 6.79
N ILE A 136 12.96 -5.48 7.52
CA ILE A 136 14.17 -6.29 7.33
C ILE A 136 14.09 -7.04 6.00
N ILE A 137 12.93 -7.65 5.71
CA ILE A 137 12.70 -8.35 4.44
C ILE A 137 12.80 -7.39 3.25
N MET A 138 12.26 -6.18 3.36
CA MET A 138 12.42 -5.16 2.33
C MET A 138 13.89 -4.85 2.06
N ARG A 139 14.70 -4.73 3.11
CA ARG A 139 16.15 -4.54 2.98
C ARG A 139 16.80 -5.71 2.24
N GLU A 140 16.51 -6.94 2.65
CA GLU A 140 17.02 -8.16 1.99
C GLU A 140 16.63 -8.19 0.50
N TYR A 141 15.41 -7.75 0.17
CA TYR A 141 14.94 -7.68 -1.22
C TYR A 141 15.70 -6.64 -2.04
N LEU A 142 16.02 -5.49 -1.46
CA LEU A 142 16.83 -4.46 -2.12
C LEU A 142 18.27 -4.94 -2.38
N GLU A 143 18.87 -5.64 -1.40
CA GLU A 143 20.19 -6.26 -1.53
C GLU A 143 20.18 -7.32 -2.65
N GLU A 144 19.20 -8.20 -2.67
CA GLU A 144 19.05 -9.24 -3.69
C GLU A 144 18.76 -8.67 -5.09
N LEU A 145 18.00 -7.58 -5.21
CA LEU A 145 17.81 -6.89 -6.49
C LEU A 145 19.14 -6.36 -7.06
N ASN A 146 20.01 -5.80 -6.20
CA ASN A 146 21.36 -5.39 -6.63
C ASN A 146 22.19 -6.60 -7.11
N GLU A 147 22.23 -7.69 -6.32
CA GLU A 147 22.99 -8.92 -6.66
C GLU A 147 22.54 -9.53 -7.99
N ARG A 148 21.26 -9.41 -8.32
CA ARG A 148 20.68 -9.87 -9.59
C ARG A 148 20.86 -8.90 -10.75
N GLY A 149 21.44 -7.71 -10.53
CA GLY A 149 21.58 -6.67 -11.55
C GLY A 149 20.27 -5.99 -11.93
N LEU A 150 19.27 -6.04 -11.04
CA LEU A 150 17.92 -5.50 -11.24
C LEU A 150 17.71 -4.14 -10.56
N ALA A 151 18.77 -3.45 -10.19
CA ALA A 151 18.69 -2.12 -9.58
C ALA A 151 18.12 -1.01 -10.51
N GLY A 152 17.82 -1.35 -11.75
CA GLY A 152 17.11 -0.46 -12.69
C GLY A 152 15.68 -0.17 -12.30
N TYR A 153 15.01 -1.05 -11.53
CA TYR A 153 13.66 -0.80 -11.05
C TYR A 153 13.63 0.25 -9.94
N PRO A 154 12.89 1.36 -10.09
CA PRO A 154 12.52 2.21 -8.95
C PRO A 154 11.69 1.40 -7.95
N VAL A 155 12.02 1.47 -6.66
CA VAL A 155 11.30 0.76 -5.61
C VAL A 155 10.61 1.74 -4.67
N MET A 156 9.31 1.58 -4.51
CA MET A 156 8.49 2.32 -3.55
C MET A 156 8.22 1.45 -2.33
N LEU A 157 8.52 1.95 -1.15
CA LEU A 157 8.33 1.26 0.12
C LEU A 157 7.27 1.96 0.97
N GLY A 158 6.29 1.19 1.44
CA GLY A 158 5.22 1.68 2.30
C GLY A 158 4.93 0.74 3.47
N GLY A 159 4.39 1.31 4.55
CA GLY A 159 3.93 0.55 5.70
C GLY A 159 4.25 1.21 7.04
N ALA A 160 3.43 0.94 8.06
CA ALA A 160 3.45 1.65 9.33
C ALA A 160 4.74 1.45 10.17
N ALA A 161 5.48 0.36 9.94
CA ALA A 161 6.76 0.14 10.62
C ALA A 161 7.94 0.87 9.98
N LEU A 162 7.77 1.40 8.76
CA LEU A 162 8.79 2.20 8.10
C LEU A 162 8.75 3.64 8.61
N THR A 163 9.93 4.25 8.66
CA THR A 163 10.07 5.68 8.89
C THR A 163 10.82 6.32 7.73
N ARG A 164 10.54 7.59 7.44
CA ARG A 164 11.27 8.34 6.41
C ARG A 164 12.78 8.28 6.64
N THR A 165 13.22 8.47 7.88
CA THR A 165 14.64 8.41 8.25
C THR A 165 15.25 7.06 7.91
N TYR A 166 14.59 5.94 8.24
CA TYR A 166 15.10 4.61 7.94
C TYR A 166 15.21 4.36 6.43
N VAL A 167 14.19 4.73 5.67
CA VAL A 167 14.23 4.56 4.21
C VAL A 167 15.31 5.44 3.57
N GLU A 168 15.37 6.73 3.93
CA GLU A 168 16.29 7.68 3.30
C GLU A 168 17.74 7.57 3.79
N SER A 169 17.95 7.19 5.06
CA SER A 169 19.31 7.11 5.63
C SER A 169 19.94 5.73 5.52
N ASP A 170 19.12 4.66 5.53
CA ASP A 170 19.61 3.28 5.55
C ASP A 170 19.28 2.54 4.25
N LEU A 171 18.02 2.41 3.87
CA LEU A 171 17.64 1.60 2.72
C LEU A 171 18.08 2.20 1.38
N ARG A 172 18.05 3.53 1.27
CA ARG A 172 18.56 4.24 0.08
C ARG A 172 20.06 4.08 -0.14
N LYS A 173 20.84 3.77 0.90
CA LYS A 173 22.28 3.47 0.78
C LYS A 173 22.56 2.02 0.41
N VAL A 174 21.62 1.14 0.70
CA VAL A 174 21.72 -0.29 0.40
C VAL A 174 21.41 -0.56 -1.07
N TYR A 175 20.39 0.13 -1.62
CA TYR A 175 19.96 -0.09 -2.99
C TYR A 175 20.69 0.83 -3.97
N GLU A 176 21.26 0.24 -5.01
CA GLU A 176 21.95 0.99 -6.07
C GLU A 176 20.98 1.78 -6.97
N GLY A 177 19.72 1.39 -7.00
CA GLY A 177 18.66 2.06 -7.74
C GLY A 177 17.98 3.16 -6.92
N ARG A 178 16.78 3.57 -7.35
CA ARG A 178 15.99 4.62 -6.68
C ARG A 178 15.02 3.99 -5.69
N VAL A 179 15.07 4.45 -4.44
CA VAL A 179 14.12 4.08 -3.37
C VAL A 179 13.30 5.29 -2.97
N PHE A 180 11.99 5.10 -2.89
CA PHE A 180 11.03 6.10 -2.46
C PHE A 180 10.26 5.61 -1.23
N TYR A 181 9.84 6.52 -0.37
CA TYR A 181 9.03 6.23 0.81
C TYR A 181 7.66 6.87 0.67
N GLY A 182 6.62 6.05 0.69
CA GLY A 182 5.25 6.50 0.87
C GLY A 182 4.85 6.40 2.34
N LYS A 183 4.66 7.53 3.00
CA LYS A 183 4.19 7.58 4.38
C LYS A 183 2.76 7.05 4.49
N ASP A 184 1.96 7.35 3.50
CA ASP A 184 0.58 6.92 3.35
C ASP A 184 0.28 6.64 1.86
N ALA A 185 -0.95 6.26 1.57
CA ALA A 185 -1.35 5.87 0.22
C ALA A 185 -1.33 7.02 -0.81
N PHE A 186 -1.18 8.27 -0.38
CA PHE A 186 -1.18 9.48 -1.24
C PHE A 186 0.21 10.02 -1.52
N GLU A 187 1.19 9.69 -0.66
CA GLU A 187 2.60 9.99 -0.92
C GLU A 187 3.28 8.93 -1.81
N GLY A 188 2.60 7.83 -2.09
CA GLY A 188 3.10 6.72 -2.90
C GLY A 188 3.17 7.00 -4.40
#